data_c9d0d096f51064f5a3f18e427771125e
#
_entry.id   c9d0d096f51064f5a3f18e427771125e
#
_cell.length_a   1.000
_cell.length_b   1.000
_cell.length_c   1.000
_cell.angle_alpha   90.00
_cell.angle_beta   90.00
_cell.angle_gamma   90.00
#
_symmetry.space_group_name_H-M   'P 1'
#
loop_
_entity.id
_entity.type
_entity.pdbx_description
1 polymer ?
#
loop_
_entity_poly.entity_id
_entity_poly.type
_entity_poly.pdbx_seq_one_letter_code
_entity_poly.pdbx_strand_id
1 'polypeptide(L)'
;MKKKNVLASLILAGAMFLTACGGSASTSTSAAGGVSGSYTGTAKGMGGDVSVTLTLTDSKITGCTAEGADETQGIGTLALEQLPGQIAETGSIAVDGVSGATITSDAIKEAAAAALTAAGLNADDFKTAVENSGEKAEDSTIDADIAIVGAGGAGMTAAITAAAEGKSVVILESQ
;
A
#
# COMPACT_ATOMS: atom_id res chain seq x y z
N MET A 1 33.70 -63.39 -24.78
CA MET A 1 34.32 -63.94 -23.56
C MET A 1 34.14 -63.00 -22.41
N LYS A 2 33.59 -63.54 -21.30
CA LYS A 2 33.68 -63.16 -19.89
C LYS A 2 33.09 -61.78 -19.53
N LYS A 3 31.89 -61.71 -18.87
CA LYS A 3 31.58 -61.96 -17.45
C LYS A 3 32.11 -60.86 -16.57
N LYS A 4 31.39 -60.21 -15.75
CA LYS A 4 30.51 -60.41 -14.55
C LYS A 4 30.58 -59.11 -13.79
N ASN A 5 29.81 -58.65 -12.95
CA ASN A 5 28.71 -58.99 -12.04
C ASN A 5 28.37 -57.69 -11.34
N VAL A 6 27.07 -57.36 -11.17
CA VAL A 6 26.30 -57.45 -9.91
C VAL A 6 26.93 -56.77 -8.70
N LEU A 7 26.29 -55.77 -8.20
CA LEU A 7 25.80 -55.82 -6.83
C LEU A 7 24.81 -54.64 -6.54
N ALA A 8 23.62 -55.08 -6.27
CA ALA A 8 22.56 -54.31 -5.64
C ALA A 8 23.00 -53.85 -4.26
N SER A 9 22.69 -52.68 -3.87
CA SER A 9 22.62 -52.29 -2.47
C SER A 9 21.35 -51.48 -2.23
N LEU A 10 20.37 -52.21 -1.71
CA LEU A 10 19.12 -51.77 -1.16
C LEU A 10 19.43 -51.17 0.22
N ILE A 11 19.23 -49.89 0.40
CA ILE A 11 19.14 -49.30 1.75
C ILE A 11 17.76 -48.66 1.87
N LEU A 12 16.91 -49.40 2.53
CA LEU A 12 15.64 -49.02 3.11
C LEU A 12 15.93 -48.38 4.47
N ALA A 13 15.62 -47.10 4.65
CA ALA A 13 15.39 -46.49 5.98
C ALA A 13 14.74 -45.15 5.78
N GLY A 14 13.53 -45.03 6.17
CA GLY A 14 13.08 -44.38 7.39
C GLY A 14 12.25 -43.20 7.03
N ALA A 15 10.94 -43.43 6.82
CA ALA A 15 9.93 -42.37 6.90
C ALA A 15 9.93 -41.78 8.30
N MET A 16 10.28 -40.49 8.42
CA MET A 16 9.85 -39.66 9.54
C MET A 16 8.94 -38.58 9.00
N PHE A 17 7.65 -38.80 9.15
CA PHE A 17 6.65 -37.75 9.04
C PHE A 17 6.85 -36.79 10.21
N LEU A 18 7.40 -35.61 9.96
CA LEU A 18 7.16 -34.47 10.82
C LEU A 18 6.05 -33.67 10.19
N THR A 19 4.85 -33.85 10.71
CA THR A 19 3.76 -32.89 10.61
C THR A 19 4.15 -31.65 11.38
N ALA A 20 4.62 -30.64 10.67
CA ALA A 20 4.73 -29.28 11.20
C ALA A 20 3.63 -28.45 10.54
N CYS A 21 2.76 -27.99 11.40
CA CYS A 21 1.62 -27.12 11.19
C CYS A 21 1.98 -25.83 10.43
N GLY A 22 1.17 -25.49 9.43
CA GLY A 22 0.71 -24.17 9.03
C GLY A 22 1.72 -23.02 8.94
N GLY A 23 2.31 -22.86 7.79
CA GLY A 23 2.92 -21.63 7.33
C GLY A 23 3.08 -21.77 5.83
N SER A 24 2.30 -21.03 5.05
CA SER A 24 2.51 -20.93 3.61
C SER A 24 3.87 -20.27 3.37
N ALA A 25 4.89 -21.12 3.28
CA ALA A 25 6.20 -20.67 2.81
C ALA A 25 6.11 -20.48 1.29
N SER A 26 5.96 -19.24 0.87
CA SER A 26 6.20 -18.86 -0.52
C SER A 26 7.65 -19.15 -0.84
N THR A 27 7.89 -20.02 -1.79
CA THR A 27 9.21 -20.45 -2.25
C THR A 27 9.91 -19.26 -2.92
N SER A 28 10.88 -18.68 -2.23
CA SER A 28 11.77 -17.70 -2.84
C SER A 28 12.80 -18.41 -3.70
N THR A 29 12.65 -18.34 -5.01
CA THR A 29 13.68 -18.72 -5.97
C THR A 29 14.64 -17.55 -6.12
N SER A 30 15.75 -17.57 -5.40
CA SER A 30 16.86 -16.64 -5.60
C SER A 30 17.64 -17.07 -6.83
N ALA A 31 17.31 -16.53 -7.99
CA ALA A 31 18.17 -16.54 -9.17
C ALA A 31 18.70 -15.11 -9.37
N ALA A 32 19.82 -14.94 -10.05
CA ALA A 32 20.44 -13.66 -10.37
C ALA A 32 19.53 -12.76 -11.26
N GLY A 33 18.51 -12.28 -10.70
CA GLY A 33 17.42 -11.42 -11.18
C GLY A 33 16.69 -10.95 -9.95
N GLY A 34 16.02 -9.81 -10.00
CA GLY A 34 15.34 -9.18 -8.84
C GLY A 34 14.38 -10.12 -8.10
N VAL A 35 13.99 -9.72 -6.91
CA VAL A 35 13.04 -10.46 -6.08
C VAL A 35 11.67 -10.46 -6.73
N SER A 36 11.07 -11.65 -6.90
CA SER A 36 9.73 -11.82 -7.47
C SER A 36 8.91 -12.77 -6.61
N GLY A 37 7.62 -12.50 -6.48
CA GLY A 37 6.70 -13.30 -5.68
C GLY A 37 5.72 -12.46 -4.88
N SER A 38 4.90 -13.10 -4.05
CA SER A 38 3.96 -12.44 -3.17
C SER A 38 4.45 -12.51 -1.72
N TYR A 39 4.45 -11.38 -1.04
CA TYR A 39 4.94 -11.23 0.33
C TYR A 39 3.91 -10.50 1.16
N THR A 40 3.64 -11.02 2.34
CA THR A 40 2.64 -10.46 3.24
C THR A 40 3.29 -9.90 4.48
N GLY A 41 2.86 -8.71 4.88
CA GLY A 41 3.19 -8.09 6.15
C GLY A 41 1.93 -7.70 6.90
N THR A 42 2.04 -7.49 8.20
CA THR A 42 0.94 -7.10 9.07
C THR A 42 1.35 -5.94 9.96
N ALA A 43 0.40 -5.06 10.25
CA ALA A 43 0.57 -3.97 11.22
C ALA A 43 -0.74 -3.71 11.97
N LYS A 44 -0.66 -2.93 13.04
CA LYS A 44 -1.82 -2.63 13.89
C LYS A 44 -2.60 -1.45 13.34
N GLY A 45 -3.83 -1.68 12.92
CA GLY A 45 -4.78 -0.65 12.51
C GLY A 45 -5.62 -0.11 13.67
N MET A 46 -6.69 0.61 13.34
CA MET A 46 -7.59 1.19 14.33
C MET A 46 -8.50 0.14 14.98
N GLY A 47 -9.08 -0.75 14.18
CA GLY A 47 -10.00 -1.78 14.66
C GLY A 47 -9.30 -3.11 15.00
N GLY A 48 -8.22 -3.43 14.28
CA GLY A 48 -7.55 -4.71 14.40
C GLY A 48 -6.23 -4.76 13.64
N ASP A 49 -5.79 -5.96 13.31
CA ASP A 49 -4.61 -6.14 12.47
C ASP A 49 -4.97 -5.91 11.00
N VAL A 50 -4.14 -5.14 10.33
CA VAL A 50 -4.19 -4.93 8.88
C VAL A 50 -3.11 -5.77 8.24
N SER A 51 -3.49 -6.56 7.25
CA SER A 51 -2.59 -7.41 6.46
C SER A 51 -2.45 -6.85 5.06
N VAL A 52 -1.22 -6.68 4.58
CA VAL A 52 -0.93 -6.24 3.22
C VAL A 52 -0.14 -7.29 2.50
N THR A 53 -0.58 -7.67 1.31
CA THR A 53 0.14 -8.57 0.41
C THR A 53 0.64 -7.78 -0.80
N LEU A 54 1.96 -7.73 -0.96
CA LEU A 54 2.62 -7.16 -2.11
C LEU A 54 2.99 -8.23 -3.12
N THR A 55 2.72 -7.98 -4.39
CA THR A 55 3.25 -8.75 -5.50
C THR A 55 4.46 -8.01 -6.06
N LEU A 56 5.61 -8.68 -6.07
CA LEU A 56 6.86 -8.14 -6.59
C LEU A 56 7.23 -8.83 -7.91
N THR A 57 7.78 -8.05 -8.83
CA THR A 57 8.42 -8.52 -10.06
C THR A 57 9.72 -7.75 -10.24
N ASP A 58 10.83 -8.47 -10.32
CA ASP A 58 12.18 -7.88 -10.44
C ASP A 58 12.45 -6.77 -9.41
N SER A 59 12.12 -7.05 -8.13
CA SER A 59 12.25 -6.13 -7.00
C SER A 59 11.41 -4.84 -7.12
N LYS A 60 10.35 -4.84 -7.93
CA LYS A 60 9.41 -3.73 -8.04
C LYS A 60 8.03 -4.18 -7.56
N ILE A 61 7.30 -3.27 -6.93
CA ILE A 61 5.90 -3.52 -6.57
C ILE A 61 5.07 -3.46 -7.85
N THR A 62 4.37 -4.54 -8.16
CA THR A 62 3.48 -4.66 -9.33
C THR A 62 2.04 -4.94 -8.94
N GLY A 63 1.81 -5.19 -7.66
CA GLY A 63 0.48 -5.38 -7.12
C GLY A 63 0.47 -5.22 -5.59
N CYS A 64 -0.65 -4.78 -5.07
CA CYS A 64 -0.87 -4.63 -3.64
C CYS A 64 -2.32 -4.95 -3.32
N THR A 65 -2.55 -5.66 -2.21
CA THR A 65 -3.87 -5.87 -1.61
C THR A 65 -3.79 -5.66 -0.12
N ALA A 66 -4.84 -5.13 0.49
CA ALA A 66 -4.93 -4.92 1.92
C ALA A 66 -6.22 -5.51 2.49
N GLU A 67 -6.12 -6.13 3.64
CA GLU A 67 -7.24 -6.70 4.38
C GLU A 67 -7.20 -6.24 5.84
N GLY A 68 -8.36 -5.89 6.38
CA GLY A 68 -8.52 -5.46 7.77
C GLY A 68 -9.98 -5.65 8.17
N ALA A 69 -10.31 -6.86 8.65
CA ALA A 69 -11.70 -7.27 8.89
C ALA A 69 -12.40 -6.43 9.98
N ASP A 70 -11.63 -5.94 10.93
CA ASP A 70 -12.14 -5.20 12.09
C ASP A 70 -12.03 -3.67 11.92
N GLU A 71 -11.63 -3.20 10.72
CA GLU A 71 -11.51 -1.79 10.47
C GLU A 71 -12.86 -1.07 10.38
N THR A 72 -12.87 0.20 10.79
CA THR A 72 -14.09 1.01 10.83
C THR A 72 -14.73 1.14 9.47
N GLN A 73 -15.97 0.69 9.33
CA GLN A 73 -16.76 0.78 8.11
C GLN A 73 -16.93 2.23 7.66
N GLY A 74 -16.73 2.49 6.36
CA GLY A 74 -16.88 3.83 5.77
C GLY A 74 -15.73 4.80 6.11
N ILE A 75 -14.76 4.39 6.92
CA ILE A 75 -13.56 5.17 7.24
C ILE A 75 -12.32 4.33 6.94
N GLY A 76 -11.99 3.35 7.80
CA GLY A 76 -10.85 2.46 7.58
C GLY A 76 -10.98 1.62 6.32
N THR A 77 -12.19 1.16 6.00
CA THR A 77 -12.46 0.43 4.76
C THR A 77 -12.14 1.23 3.49
N LEU A 78 -12.31 2.57 3.52
CA LEU A 78 -11.92 3.42 2.39
C LEU A 78 -10.40 3.41 2.17
N ALA A 79 -9.62 3.40 3.25
CA ALA A 79 -8.16 3.28 3.14
C ALA A 79 -7.75 1.91 2.58
N LEU A 80 -8.42 0.82 3.00
CA LEU A 80 -8.18 -0.52 2.48
C LEU A 80 -8.50 -0.66 0.98
N GLU A 81 -9.46 0.12 0.48
CA GLU A 81 -9.86 0.11 -0.94
C GLU A 81 -8.94 0.99 -1.81
N GLN A 82 -8.51 2.15 -1.31
CA GLN A 82 -7.82 3.15 -2.12
C GLN A 82 -6.31 3.01 -2.11
N LEU A 83 -5.69 2.80 -0.93
CA LEU A 83 -4.23 2.79 -0.82
C LEU A 83 -3.54 1.66 -1.60
N PRO A 84 -4.07 0.42 -1.62
CA PRO A 84 -3.42 -0.63 -2.38
C PRO A 84 -3.27 -0.32 -3.87
N GLY A 85 -4.29 0.32 -4.48
CA GLY A 85 -4.23 0.78 -5.86
C GLY A 85 -3.09 1.78 -6.07
N GLN A 86 -3.01 2.80 -5.22
CA GLN A 86 -1.95 3.82 -5.28
C GLN A 86 -0.55 3.22 -5.09
N ILE A 87 -0.36 2.30 -4.13
CA ILE A 87 0.92 1.61 -3.91
C ILE A 87 1.32 0.80 -5.15
N ALA A 88 0.38 0.10 -5.78
CA ALA A 88 0.65 -0.70 -6.97
C ALA A 88 0.98 0.17 -8.20
N GLU A 89 0.29 1.30 -8.38
CA GLU A 89 0.50 2.23 -9.50
C GLU A 89 1.82 2.97 -9.38
N THR A 90 2.14 3.45 -8.19
CA THR A 90 3.34 4.24 -7.94
C THR A 90 4.59 3.39 -7.73
N GLY A 91 4.42 2.14 -7.33
CA GLY A 91 5.53 1.29 -6.88
C GLY A 91 6.17 1.78 -5.58
N SER A 92 5.50 2.65 -4.83
CA SER A 92 5.97 3.28 -3.60
C SER A 92 5.02 3.02 -2.44
N ILE A 93 5.56 2.92 -1.23
CA ILE A 93 4.77 2.88 0.00
C ILE A 93 4.58 4.28 0.62
N ALA A 94 5.21 5.32 0.06
CA ALA A 94 5.04 6.71 0.47
C ALA A 94 3.88 7.38 -0.27
N VAL A 95 2.71 6.74 -0.20
CA VAL A 95 1.46 7.29 -0.74
C VAL A 95 0.75 8.16 0.31
N ASP A 96 -0.10 9.07 -0.14
CA ASP A 96 -0.89 9.88 0.76
C ASP A 96 -1.93 9.02 1.51
N GLY A 97 -2.16 9.36 2.77
CA GLY A 97 -3.19 8.69 3.57
C GLY A 97 -4.60 9.19 3.22
N VAL A 98 -5.59 8.35 3.44
CA VAL A 98 -6.99 8.74 3.29
C VAL A 98 -7.41 9.66 4.44
N SER A 99 -7.95 10.82 4.12
CA SER A 99 -8.41 11.79 5.12
C SER A 99 -9.45 11.17 6.06
N GLY A 100 -9.24 11.33 7.35
CA GLY A 100 -10.08 10.72 8.40
C GLY A 100 -9.72 9.27 8.75
N ALA A 101 -8.92 8.57 7.93
CA ALA A 101 -8.48 7.19 8.17
C ALA A 101 -6.97 7.07 8.40
N THR A 102 -6.37 8.03 9.07
CA THR A 102 -4.90 8.12 9.25
C THR A 102 -4.30 6.86 9.86
N ILE A 103 -4.89 6.34 10.94
CA ILE A 103 -4.36 5.16 11.65
C ILE A 103 -4.37 3.93 10.73
N THR A 104 -5.45 3.69 10.01
CA THR A 104 -5.54 2.57 9.05
C THR A 104 -4.60 2.79 7.87
N SER A 105 -4.47 4.02 7.38
CA SER A 105 -3.53 4.38 6.30
C SER A 105 -2.08 4.10 6.70
N ASP A 106 -1.70 4.49 7.90
CA ASP A 106 -0.35 4.26 8.43
C ASP A 106 -0.09 2.77 8.65
N ALA A 107 -1.10 2.03 9.15
CA ALA A 107 -1.02 0.57 9.28
C ALA A 107 -0.81 -0.13 7.93
N ILE A 108 -1.48 0.32 6.86
CA ILE A 108 -1.27 -0.23 5.50
C ILE A 108 0.16 0.01 5.03
N LYS A 109 0.70 1.21 5.22
CA LYS A 109 2.10 1.54 4.86
C LYS A 109 3.11 0.73 5.67
N GLU A 110 2.88 0.58 6.97
CA GLU A 110 3.74 -0.20 7.85
C GLU A 110 3.69 -1.71 7.50
N ALA A 111 2.51 -2.24 7.24
CA ALA A 111 2.34 -3.63 6.78
C ALA A 111 3.02 -3.86 5.42
N ALA A 112 2.93 -2.90 4.49
CA ALA A 112 3.65 -2.96 3.22
C ALA A 112 5.17 -2.93 3.42
N ALA A 113 5.68 -2.11 4.33
CA ALA A 113 7.10 -2.09 4.69
C ALA A 113 7.55 -3.43 5.31
N ALA A 114 6.71 -4.05 6.15
CA ALA A 114 6.97 -5.38 6.69
C ALA A 114 7.00 -6.46 5.58
N ALA A 115 6.11 -6.38 4.60
CA ALA A 115 6.10 -7.27 3.44
C ALA A 115 7.38 -7.14 2.60
N LEU A 116 7.87 -5.93 2.34
CA LEU A 116 9.15 -5.68 1.67
C LEU A 116 10.33 -6.26 2.45
N THR A 117 10.33 -6.08 3.76
CA THR A 117 11.35 -6.66 4.65
C THR A 117 11.32 -8.19 4.60
N ALA A 118 10.14 -8.80 4.57
CA ALA A 118 9.96 -10.24 4.41
C ALA A 118 10.47 -10.75 3.05
N ALA A 119 10.43 -9.90 2.02
CA ALA A 119 11.01 -10.14 0.71
C ALA A 119 12.56 -10.00 0.69
N GLY A 120 13.17 -9.54 1.78
CA GLY A 120 14.60 -9.26 1.86
C GLY A 120 15.00 -7.93 1.21
N LEU A 121 14.04 -7.03 0.97
CA LEU A 121 14.25 -5.70 0.42
C LEU A 121 14.27 -4.65 1.54
N ASN A 122 14.97 -3.55 1.31
CA ASN A 122 14.95 -2.42 2.22
C ASN A 122 13.70 -1.56 1.93
N ALA A 123 12.80 -1.47 2.89
CA ALA A 123 11.56 -0.69 2.74
C ALA A 123 11.81 0.80 2.48
N ASP A 124 12.96 1.35 2.91
CA ASP A 124 13.28 2.76 2.69
C ASP A 124 13.50 3.10 1.22
N ASP A 125 13.94 2.12 0.41
CA ASP A 125 14.11 2.30 -1.03
C ASP A 125 12.77 2.50 -1.76
N PHE A 126 11.67 2.13 -1.11
CA PHE A 126 10.29 2.27 -1.62
C PHE A 126 9.53 3.44 -0.99
N LYS A 127 10.19 4.25 -0.17
CA LYS A 127 9.64 5.48 0.42
C LYS A 127 9.95 6.73 -0.40
N THR A 128 10.41 6.58 -1.63
CA THR A 128 10.48 7.73 -2.53
C THR A 128 9.07 8.24 -2.73
N ALA A 129 8.80 9.44 -2.20
CA ALA A 129 7.56 10.12 -2.52
C ALA A 129 7.50 10.21 -4.05
N VAL A 130 6.58 9.48 -4.64
CA VAL A 130 6.19 9.78 -6.00
C VAL A 130 5.51 11.13 -5.85
N GLU A 131 6.21 12.19 -6.31
CA GLU A 131 5.48 13.42 -6.56
C GLU A 131 4.29 12.99 -7.39
N ASN A 132 3.12 13.09 -6.79
CA ASN A 132 1.86 12.84 -7.47
C ASN A 132 1.96 13.70 -8.74
N SER A 133 2.22 13.04 -9.87
CA SER A 133 2.17 13.67 -11.18
C SER A 133 0.68 13.84 -11.58
N GLY A 134 -0.15 14.21 -10.60
CA GLY A 134 -1.35 14.94 -10.88
C GLY A 134 -0.87 16.10 -11.72
N GLU A 135 -1.35 16.18 -12.95
CA GLU A 135 -1.08 17.31 -13.83
C GLU A 135 -1.08 18.55 -12.95
N LYS A 136 0.10 19.17 -12.82
CA LYS A 136 0.20 20.45 -12.14
C LYS A 136 -0.83 21.34 -12.83
N ALA A 137 -1.94 21.60 -12.13
CA ALA A 137 -2.97 22.47 -12.65
C ALA A 137 -2.25 23.75 -13.10
N GLU A 138 -2.50 24.18 -14.32
CA GLU A 138 -1.90 25.41 -14.82
C GLU A 138 -2.26 26.54 -13.85
N ASP A 139 -1.27 27.36 -13.52
CA ASP A 139 -1.49 28.51 -12.64
C ASP A 139 -2.60 29.36 -13.25
N SER A 140 -3.73 29.48 -12.56
CA SER A 140 -4.83 30.34 -12.97
C SER A 140 -4.91 31.56 -12.07
N THR A 141 -5.10 32.71 -12.67
CA THR A 141 -5.33 33.95 -11.94
C THR A 141 -6.81 34.32 -12.01
N ILE A 142 -7.41 34.49 -10.84
CA ILE A 142 -8.82 34.88 -10.70
C ILE A 142 -8.86 36.20 -9.97
N ASP A 143 -9.45 37.22 -10.60
CA ASP A 143 -9.70 38.53 -9.98
C ASP A 143 -11.03 38.47 -9.22
N ALA A 144 -10.99 38.78 -7.93
CA ALA A 144 -12.15 38.86 -7.08
C ALA A 144 -11.99 39.96 -6.01
N ASP A 145 -13.12 40.54 -5.58
CA ASP A 145 -13.11 41.55 -4.49
C ASP A 145 -12.71 40.89 -3.16
N ILE A 146 -13.09 39.63 -2.96
CA ILE A 146 -12.86 38.90 -1.70
C ILE A 146 -12.43 37.46 -2.04
N ALA A 147 -11.29 37.05 -1.45
CA ALA A 147 -10.84 35.67 -1.45
C ALA A 147 -11.07 35.04 -0.06
N ILE A 148 -11.74 33.88 0.00
CA ILE A 148 -12.01 33.14 1.22
C ILE A 148 -11.25 31.82 1.15
N VAL A 149 -10.51 31.49 2.21
CA VAL A 149 -9.82 30.23 2.34
C VAL A 149 -10.63 29.30 3.25
N GLY A 150 -11.07 28.18 2.68
CA GLY A 150 -11.90 27.17 3.34
C GLY A 150 -13.39 27.30 2.98
N ALA A 151 -13.96 26.22 2.43
CA ALA A 151 -15.39 26.12 2.08
C ALA A 151 -16.26 25.54 3.21
N GLY A 152 -15.78 25.52 4.45
CA GLY A 152 -16.57 25.13 5.60
C GLY A 152 -17.74 26.07 5.88
N GLY A 153 -18.58 25.76 6.87
CA GLY A 153 -19.79 26.53 7.19
C GLY A 153 -19.54 28.04 7.35
N ALA A 154 -18.44 28.44 7.96
CA ALA A 154 -18.08 29.85 8.11
C ALA A 154 -17.71 30.50 6.79
N GLY A 155 -16.87 29.82 5.98
CA GLY A 155 -16.44 30.34 4.67
C GLY A 155 -17.61 30.47 3.69
N MET A 156 -18.48 29.48 3.64
CA MET A 156 -19.70 29.52 2.82
C MET A 156 -20.65 30.64 3.24
N THR A 157 -20.85 30.84 4.55
CA THR A 157 -21.69 31.92 5.07
C THR A 157 -21.10 33.28 4.72
N ALA A 158 -19.80 33.47 4.89
CA ALA A 158 -19.10 34.70 4.53
C ALA A 158 -19.23 34.99 3.02
N ALA A 159 -19.09 33.95 2.17
CA ALA A 159 -19.20 34.09 0.74
C ALA A 159 -20.61 34.51 0.31
N ILE A 160 -21.64 33.89 0.87
CA ILE A 160 -23.04 34.24 0.58
C ILE A 160 -23.34 35.68 1.00
N THR A 161 -22.87 36.09 2.17
CA THR A 161 -23.06 37.45 2.69
C THR A 161 -22.38 38.47 1.76
N ALA A 162 -21.14 38.23 1.39
CA ALA A 162 -20.39 39.14 0.50
C ALA A 162 -21.03 39.21 -0.89
N ALA A 163 -21.47 38.10 -1.44
CA ALA A 163 -22.16 38.05 -2.72
C ALA A 163 -23.50 38.80 -2.67
N ALA A 164 -24.25 38.73 -1.55
CA ALA A 164 -25.46 39.49 -1.36
C ALA A 164 -25.23 41.02 -1.33
N GLU A 165 -24.04 41.46 -0.90
CA GLU A 165 -23.57 42.84 -0.96
C GLU A 165 -23.03 43.23 -2.36
N GLY A 166 -23.16 42.36 -3.35
CA GLY A 166 -22.74 42.63 -4.74
C GLY A 166 -21.23 42.50 -4.97
N LYS A 167 -20.49 41.83 -4.08
CA LYS A 167 -19.05 41.58 -4.22
C LYS A 167 -18.79 40.33 -5.03
N SER A 168 -17.75 40.35 -5.84
CA SER A 168 -17.21 39.12 -6.45
C SER A 168 -16.40 38.35 -5.40
N VAL A 169 -16.66 37.05 -5.28
CA VAL A 169 -16.05 36.21 -4.25
C VAL A 169 -15.45 34.97 -4.86
N VAL A 170 -14.24 34.63 -4.49
CA VAL A 170 -13.60 33.36 -4.76
C VAL A 170 -13.43 32.57 -3.45
N ILE A 171 -13.75 31.29 -3.46
CA ILE A 171 -13.49 30.39 -2.34
C ILE A 171 -12.38 29.42 -2.75
N LEU A 172 -11.33 29.33 -1.95
CA LEU A 172 -10.22 28.39 -2.11
C LEU A 172 -10.41 27.26 -1.11
N GLU A 173 -10.52 26.03 -1.61
CA GLU A 173 -10.62 24.81 -0.80
C GLU A 173 -9.55 23.82 -1.21
N SER A 174 -8.89 23.20 -0.23
CA SER A 174 -7.75 22.32 -0.47
C SER A 174 -8.15 20.85 -0.63
N GLN A 175 -9.46 20.52 -0.47
CA GLN A 175 -9.82 19.20 -0.47
C GLN A 175 -10.40 18.42 -1.31
#